data_e85b164b2e2951c8d8a03e12a571d574
#
_entry.id   e85b164b2e2951c8d8a03e12a571d574
#
_cell.length_a   1.000
_cell.length_b   1.000
_cell.length_c   1.000
_cell.angle_alpha   90.00
_cell.angle_beta   90.00
_cell.angle_gamma   90.00
#
_symmetry.space_group_name_H-M   'P 1'
#
loop_
_entity.id
_entity.type
_entity.pdbx_description
1 polymer ?
#
loop_
_entity_poly.entity_id
_entity_poly.type
_entity_poly.pdbx_seq_one_letter_code
_entity_poly.pdbx_strand_id
1 'polypeptide(L)'
;MKKQGYTTSFTVDPSPQDVFNAINNVRAWWSGDIEGRTDRLGDEFTYRYQNFHRSTHKITEFAPGKKVVWHTTDASINFVKDRTEWNGTDIVFEITQKGDQTELRFTHVGLVPTIECYGGCSEAWDSYIANRLRGLIANGEGRRDNEA
;
A
#
# COMPACT_ATOMS: atom_id res chain seq x y z
N MET A 1 1.17 -2.40 23.19
CA MET A 1 1.54 -1.06 22.74
C MET A 1 1.12 -0.87 21.29
N LYS A 2 0.47 0.25 21.01
CA LYS A 2 0.06 0.53 19.63
C LYS A 2 1.27 0.89 18.79
N LYS A 3 1.38 0.27 17.63
CA LYS A 3 2.36 0.68 16.64
C LYS A 3 1.92 2.01 16.03
N GLN A 4 2.85 2.92 15.87
CA GLN A 4 2.56 4.22 15.27
C GLN A 4 2.88 4.23 13.79
N GLY A 5 2.11 4.98 13.03
CA GLY A 5 2.30 5.14 11.62
C GLY A 5 1.16 5.90 10.99
N TYR A 6 1.29 6.15 9.69
CA TYR A 6 0.22 6.78 8.93
C TYR A 6 -0.89 5.76 8.69
N THR A 7 -2.14 6.12 8.93
CA THR A 7 -3.27 5.22 8.71
C THR A 7 -4.41 5.95 7.99
N THR A 8 -5.14 5.19 7.18
CA THR A 8 -6.38 5.67 6.55
C THR A 8 -7.30 4.47 6.38
N SER A 9 -8.60 4.71 6.33
CA SER A 9 -9.57 3.64 6.15
C SER A 9 -10.78 4.12 5.36
N PHE A 10 -11.47 3.16 4.74
CA PHE A 10 -12.72 3.43 4.03
C PHE A 10 -13.57 2.17 4.00
N THR A 11 -14.87 2.35 3.69
CA THR A 11 -15.78 1.23 3.49
C THR A 11 -16.25 1.17 2.04
N VAL A 12 -16.45 -0.05 1.54
CA VAL A 12 -16.89 -0.30 0.17
C VAL A 12 -17.90 -1.44 0.15
N ASP A 13 -18.66 -1.54 -0.95
CA ASP A 13 -19.68 -2.59 -1.10
C ASP A 13 -19.14 -3.98 -1.43
N PRO A 14 -18.08 -4.12 -2.27
CA PRO A 14 -17.56 -5.44 -2.60
C PRO A 14 -17.13 -6.26 -1.38
N SER A 15 -17.08 -7.57 -1.55
CA SER A 15 -16.76 -8.51 -0.47
C SER A 15 -15.32 -8.38 0.03
N PRO A 16 -15.02 -8.90 1.24
CA PRO A 16 -13.64 -8.94 1.73
C PRO A 16 -12.69 -9.62 0.75
N GLN A 17 -13.14 -10.67 0.06
CA GLN A 17 -12.28 -11.34 -0.92
C GLN A 17 -12.00 -10.45 -2.12
N ASP A 18 -12.99 -9.68 -2.58
CA ASP A 18 -12.80 -8.74 -3.69
C ASP A 18 -11.82 -7.64 -3.30
N VAL A 19 -11.92 -7.14 -2.06
CA VAL A 19 -10.97 -6.15 -1.54
C VAL A 19 -9.57 -6.74 -1.50
N PHE A 20 -9.44 -7.97 -0.99
CA PHE A 20 -8.18 -8.66 -0.91
C PHE A 20 -7.53 -8.81 -2.30
N ASN A 21 -8.32 -9.24 -3.28
CA ASN A 21 -7.83 -9.42 -4.64
C ASN A 21 -7.35 -8.10 -5.25
N ALA A 22 -8.06 -7.01 -4.99
CA ALA A 22 -7.68 -5.70 -5.49
C ALA A 22 -6.37 -5.21 -4.87
N ILE A 23 -6.18 -5.43 -3.57
CA ILE A 23 -4.94 -5.06 -2.88
C ILE A 23 -3.75 -5.75 -3.56
N ASN A 24 -3.87 -7.03 -3.84
CA ASN A 24 -2.78 -7.81 -4.41
C ASN A 24 -2.51 -7.49 -5.88
N ASN A 25 -3.45 -6.84 -6.54
CA ASN A 25 -3.26 -6.36 -7.90
C ASN A 25 -2.58 -4.98 -7.87
N VAL A 26 -1.38 -4.95 -7.32
CA VAL A 26 -0.65 -3.71 -7.02
C VAL A 26 -0.45 -2.86 -8.26
N ARG A 27 -0.21 -3.48 -9.40
CA ARG A 27 0.00 -2.78 -10.68
C ARG A 27 -1.21 -1.98 -11.12
N ALA A 28 -2.39 -2.32 -10.62
CA ALA A 28 -3.62 -1.66 -11.03
C ALA A 28 -3.91 -0.38 -10.25
N TRP A 29 -3.28 -0.17 -9.09
CA TRP A 29 -3.57 1.01 -8.28
C TRP A 29 -2.33 1.81 -7.86
N TRP A 30 -1.18 1.20 -7.71
CA TRP A 30 0.04 1.95 -7.37
C TRP A 30 0.68 2.47 -8.66
N SER A 31 1.15 3.71 -8.65
CA SER A 31 1.81 4.30 -9.82
C SER A 31 3.22 3.73 -9.97
N GLY A 32 3.85 4.03 -11.10
CA GLY A 32 5.22 3.58 -11.33
C GLY A 32 5.29 2.14 -11.80
N ASP A 33 6.48 1.58 -11.75
CA ASP A 33 6.75 0.24 -12.24
C ASP A 33 6.86 -0.74 -11.08
N ILE A 34 6.27 -1.91 -11.25
CA ILE A 34 6.32 -2.99 -10.27
C ILE A 34 7.03 -4.18 -10.89
N GLU A 35 8.13 -4.62 -10.27
CA GLU A 35 8.84 -5.82 -10.69
C GLU A 35 8.70 -6.89 -9.63
N GLY A 36 8.45 -8.12 -10.04
CA GLY A 36 8.30 -9.25 -9.12
C GLY A 36 6.86 -9.67 -8.95
N ARG A 37 6.61 -10.51 -7.97
CA ARG A 37 5.29 -11.06 -7.69
C ARG A 37 4.67 -10.41 -6.47
N THR A 38 3.35 -10.24 -6.50
CA THR A 38 2.62 -9.53 -5.45
C THR A 38 1.44 -10.32 -4.90
N ASP A 39 1.39 -11.64 -5.14
CA ASP A 39 0.19 -12.41 -4.90
C ASP A 39 0.37 -13.64 -4.01
N ARG A 40 1.52 -13.78 -3.33
CA ARG A 40 1.78 -14.92 -2.44
C ARG A 40 2.62 -14.53 -1.24
N LEU A 41 2.45 -15.29 -0.16
CA LEU A 41 3.31 -15.15 1.01
C LEU A 41 4.76 -15.42 0.62
N GLY A 42 5.65 -14.55 1.06
CA GLY A 42 7.08 -14.67 0.77
C GLY A 42 7.51 -14.01 -0.54
N ASP A 43 6.57 -13.59 -1.37
CA ASP A 43 6.92 -12.90 -2.61
C ASP A 43 7.56 -11.56 -2.31
N GLU A 44 8.53 -11.19 -3.15
CA GLU A 44 9.15 -9.88 -3.09
C GLU A 44 8.88 -9.13 -4.38
N PHE A 45 8.64 -7.83 -4.26
CA PHE A 45 8.47 -6.98 -5.44
C PHE A 45 9.15 -5.65 -5.19
N THR A 46 9.56 -5.00 -6.28
CA THR A 46 10.20 -3.69 -6.24
C THR A 46 9.33 -2.68 -6.96
N TYR A 47 9.03 -1.60 -6.26
CA TYR A 47 8.31 -0.46 -6.80
C TYR A 47 9.30 0.62 -7.19
N ARG A 48 9.10 1.21 -8.38
CA ARG A 48 9.90 2.35 -8.84
C ARG A 48 8.98 3.42 -9.41
N TYR A 49 9.24 4.64 -9.01
CA TYR A 49 8.55 5.79 -9.57
C TYR A 49 9.61 6.76 -10.09
N GLN A 50 9.85 6.71 -11.40
CA GLN A 50 10.87 7.53 -12.06
C GLN A 50 12.22 7.37 -11.32
N ASN A 51 12.90 8.49 -11.02
CA ASN A 51 14.14 8.46 -10.26
C ASN A 51 13.96 8.92 -8.82
N PHE A 52 12.71 9.08 -8.37
CA PHE A 52 12.42 9.65 -7.06
C PHE A 52 12.26 8.62 -5.96
N HIS A 53 11.75 7.45 -6.28
CA HIS A 53 11.40 6.48 -5.27
C HIS A 53 11.65 5.07 -5.79
N ARG A 54 12.35 4.26 -5.00
CA ARG A 54 12.49 2.83 -5.22
C ARG A 54 12.32 2.15 -3.87
N SER A 55 11.47 1.14 -3.81
CA SER A 55 11.33 0.36 -2.59
C SER A 55 11.05 -1.10 -2.91
N THR A 56 11.65 -1.99 -2.13
CA THR A 56 11.45 -3.43 -2.25
C THR A 56 10.70 -3.91 -1.02
N HIS A 57 9.65 -4.68 -1.25
CA HIS A 57 8.76 -5.16 -0.21
C HIS A 57 8.63 -6.66 -0.26
N LYS A 58 8.59 -7.30 0.90
CA LYS A 58 8.36 -8.73 1.03
C LYS A 58 7.02 -8.95 1.70
N ILE A 59 6.20 -9.82 1.14
CA ILE A 59 4.90 -10.16 1.71
C ILE A 59 5.15 -11.10 2.89
N THR A 60 4.96 -10.59 4.10
CA THR A 60 5.24 -11.31 5.34
C THR A 60 4.00 -11.89 6.00
N GLU A 61 2.81 -11.41 5.60
CA GLU A 61 1.55 -11.95 6.07
C GLU A 61 0.55 -11.89 4.92
N PHE A 62 -0.19 -12.98 4.71
CA PHE A 62 -1.08 -13.11 3.56
C PHE A 62 -2.26 -13.98 3.96
N ALA A 63 -3.29 -13.35 4.52
CA ALA A 63 -4.50 -14.03 4.99
C ALA A 63 -5.68 -13.64 4.07
N PRO A 64 -6.11 -14.53 3.17
CA PRO A 64 -7.16 -14.21 2.18
C PRO A 64 -8.41 -13.62 2.81
N GLY A 65 -8.82 -12.46 2.29
CA GLY A 65 -10.00 -11.76 2.77
C GLY A 65 -9.84 -11.09 4.13
N LYS A 66 -8.66 -11.10 4.72
CA LYS A 66 -8.44 -10.59 6.08
C LYS A 66 -7.28 -9.63 6.21
N LYS A 67 -6.12 -9.97 5.69
CA LYS A 67 -4.93 -9.16 5.96
C LYS A 67 -3.80 -9.43 4.98
N VAL A 68 -3.08 -8.38 4.63
CA VAL A 68 -1.82 -8.46 3.88
C VAL A 68 -0.82 -7.53 4.55
N VAL A 69 0.40 -8.00 4.76
CA VAL A 69 1.48 -7.17 5.30
C VAL A 69 2.68 -7.25 4.37
N TRP A 70 3.22 -6.09 4.03
CA TRP A 70 4.48 -5.97 3.30
C TRP A 70 5.53 -5.41 4.23
N HIS A 71 6.67 -6.08 4.35
CA HIS A 71 7.82 -5.55 5.06
C HIS A 71 8.77 -4.90 4.06
N THR A 72 9.11 -3.65 4.27
CA THR A 72 10.01 -2.93 3.38
C THR A 72 11.44 -3.34 3.72
N THR A 73 12.06 -4.08 2.81
CA THR A 73 13.41 -4.61 3.03
C THR A 73 14.49 -3.63 2.58
N ASP A 74 14.16 -2.79 1.58
CA ASP A 74 15.11 -1.81 1.06
C ASP A 74 14.34 -0.69 0.39
N ALA A 75 14.76 0.54 0.57
CA ALA A 75 14.13 1.69 -0.07
C ALA A 75 15.15 2.79 -0.32
N SER A 76 14.89 3.55 -1.37
CA SER A 76 15.67 4.74 -1.68
C SER A 76 14.71 5.83 -2.17
N ILE A 77 14.60 6.89 -1.38
CA ILE A 77 13.72 8.02 -1.66
C ILE A 77 14.61 9.25 -1.80
N ASN A 78 14.76 9.77 -3.02
CA ASN A 78 15.78 10.77 -3.27
C ASN A 78 15.35 12.21 -3.07
N PHE A 79 14.09 12.45 -2.69
CA PHE A 79 13.62 13.80 -2.40
C PHE A 79 13.73 14.18 -0.92
N VAL A 80 14.37 13.34 -0.11
CA VAL A 80 14.67 13.60 1.30
C VAL A 80 16.13 13.29 1.58
N LYS A 81 16.65 13.80 2.69
CA LYS A 81 18.04 13.59 3.06
C LYS A 81 18.34 12.16 3.43
N ASP A 82 17.48 11.56 4.25
CA ASP A 82 17.61 10.15 4.61
C ASP A 82 16.82 9.31 3.61
N ARG A 83 17.51 8.84 2.59
CA ARG A 83 16.88 8.08 1.52
C ARG A 83 16.36 6.71 1.97
N THR A 84 16.74 6.25 3.13
CA THR A 84 16.42 4.91 3.62
C THR A 84 15.39 4.92 4.74
N GLU A 85 14.63 5.99 4.90
CA GLU A 85 13.64 6.12 5.96
C GLU A 85 12.59 5.02 5.97
N TRP A 86 12.30 4.42 4.83
CA TRP A 86 11.31 3.36 4.74
C TRP A 86 11.87 1.98 5.10
N ASN A 87 13.20 1.84 5.18
CA ASN A 87 13.81 0.54 5.49
C ASN A 87 13.30 0.03 6.85
N GLY A 88 12.87 -1.21 6.88
CA GLY A 88 12.38 -1.84 8.11
C GLY A 88 10.97 -1.45 8.50
N THR A 89 10.25 -0.67 7.69
CA THR A 89 8.86 -0.32 7.98
C THR A 89 7.92 -1.38 7.41
N ASP A 90 6.69 -1.43 7.94
CA ASP A 90 5.67 -2.37 7.49
C ASP A 90 4.49 -1.63 6.88
N ILE A 91 3.96 -2.17 5.79
CA ILE A 91 2.74 -1.67 5.16
C ILE A 91 1.67 -2.71 5.39
N VAL A 92 0.60 -2.33 6.10
CA VAL A 92 -0.42 -3.24 6.61
C VAL A 92 -1.78 -2.92 5.99
N PHE A 93 -2.42 -3.94 5.42
CA PHE A 93 -3.79 -3.84 4.91
C PHE A 93 -4.66 -4.78 5.76
N GLU A 94 -5.65 -4.22 6.45
CA GLU A 94 -6.57 -4.99 7.29
C GLU A 94 -7.98 -4.88 6.75
N ILE A 95 -8.63 -6.02 6.57
CA ILE A 95 -9.97 -6.11 5.96
C ILE A 95 -10.95 -6.63 6.99
N THR A 96 -12.07 -5.93 7.18
CA THR A 96 -13.09 -6.30 8.17
C THR A 96 -14.46 -6.19 7.55
N GLN A 97 -15.31 -7.20 7.77
CA GLN A 97 -16.71 -7.15 7.36
C GLN A 97 -17.47 -6.22 8.30
N LYS A 98 -18.21 -5.27 7.75
CA LYS A 98 -19.01 -4.29 8.50
C LYS A 98 -20.44 -4.32 7.98
N GLY A 99 -21.26 -5.22 8.51
CA GLY A 99 -22.61 -5.39 8.00
C GLY A 99 -22.58 -5.82 6.54
N ASP A 100 -23.20 -5.03 5.66
CA ASP A 100 -23.24 -5.32 4.22
C ASP A 100 -22.03 -4.76 3.48
N GLN A 101 -21.13 -4.10 4.19
CA GLN A 101 -19.97 -3.46 3.58
C GLN A 101 -18.66 -4.04 4.11
N THR A 102 -17.58 -3.71 3.44
CA THR A 102 -16.24 -4.13 3.82
C THR A 102 -15.41 -2.90 4.16
N GLU A 103 -14.74 -2.91 5.31
CA GLU A 103 -13.80 -1.87 5.69
C GLU A 103 -12.40 -2.30 5.34
N LEU A 104 -11.64 -1.42 4.70
CA LEU A 104 -10.21 -1.58 4.51
C LEU A 104 -9.50 -0.53 5.35
N ARG A 105 -8.60 -0.98 6.20
CA ARG A 105 -7.70 -0.09 6.95
C ARG A 105 -6.28 -0.29 6.45
N PHE A 106 -5.67 0.80 6.05
CA PHE A 106 -4.28 0.84 5.59
C PHE A 106 -3.43 1.53 6.64
N THR A 107 -2.28 0.95 6.97
CA THR A 107 -1.33 1.57 7.90
C THR A 107 0.09 1.37 7.37
N HIS A 108 0.86 2.46 7.30
CA HIS A 108 2.30 2.36 7.05
C HIS A 108 2.99 2.55 8.40
N VAL A 109 3.28 1.43 9.06
CA VAL A 109 3.91 1.42 10.37
C VAL A 109 5.33 1.95 10.25
N GLY A 110 5.66 2.96 11.02
CA GLY A 110 6.96 3.63 10.94
C GLY A 110 6.93 4.95 10.19
N LEU A 111 5.89 5.22 9.41
CA LEU A 111 5.73 6.50 8.74
C LEU A 111 5.03 7.45 9.73
N VAL A 112 5.82 8.20 10.47
CA VAL A 112 5.36 9.09 11.55
C VAL A 112 5.78 10.52 11.27
N PRO A 113 5.16 11.52 11.91
CA PRO A 113 5.44 12.94 11.61
C PRO A 113 6.89 13.37 11.75
N THR A 114 7.70 12.64 12.52
CA THR A 114 9.13 12.95 12.68
C THR A 114 9.97 12.52 11.48
N ILE A 115 9.43 11.70 10.58
CA ILE A 115 10.13 11.27 9.38
C ILE A 115 10.04 12.37 8.32
N GLU A 116 11.16 12.67 7.69
CA GLU A 116 11.28 13.78 6.75
C GLU A 116 10.26 13.70 5.60
N CYS A 117 10.00 12.52 5.07
CA CYS A 117 9.07 12.38 3.95
C CYS A 117 7.60 12.34 4.37
N TYR A 118 7.28 12.42 5.68
CA TYR A 118 5.92 12.18 6.16
C TYR A 118 4.85 12.94 5.37
N GLY A 119 5.02 14.24 5.19
CA GLY A 119 4.03 15.05 4.48
C GLY A 119 3.78 14.56 3.06
N GLY A 120 4.84 14.42 2.27
CA GLY A 120 4.72 13.95 0.89
C GLY A 120 4.30 12.50 0.79
N CYS A 121 4.85 11.64 1.65
CA CYS A 121 4.53 10.22 1.62
C CYS A 121 3.10 9.94 2.07
N SER A 122 2.61 10.65 3.10
CA SER A 122 1.23 10.46 3.56
C SER A 122 0.22 10.96 2.53
N GLU A 123 0.51 12.08 1.87
CA GLU A 123 -0.36 12.58 0.79
C GLU A 123 -0.38 11.62 -0.39
N ALA A 124 0.76 11.03 -0.73
CA ALA A 124 0.84 10.04 -1.80
C ALA A 124 0.01 8.81 -1.44
N TRP A 125 0.10 8.32 -0.20
CA TRP A 125 -0.71 7.20 0.24
C TRP A 125 -2.21 7.51 0.18
N ASP A 126 -2.62 8.71 0.60
CA ASP A 126 -4.02 9.11 0.47
C ASP A 126 -4.49 9.01 -0.97
N SER A 127 -3.69 9.49 -1.92
CA SER A 127 -4.03 9.41 -3.34
C SER A 127 -4.13 7.97 -3.82
N TYR A 128 -3.16 7.14 -3.48
CA TYR A 128 -3.15 5.75 -3.95
C TYR A 128 -4.22 4.90 -3.28
N ILE A 129 -4.41 5.05 -1.98
CA ILE A 129 -5.34 4.22 -1.21
C ILE A 129 -6.76 4.75 -1.29
N ALA A 130 -6.98 6.01 -0.94
CA ALA A 130 -8.33 6.57 -0.84
C ALA A 130 -8.96 6.86 -2.21
N ASN A 131 -8.14 7.02 -3.25
CA ASN A 131 -8.64 7.28 -4.60
C ASN A 131 -8.47 6.10 -5.53
N ARG A 132 -7.22 5.68 -5.78
CA ARG A 132 -6.95 4.65 -6.79
C ARG A 132 -7.38 3.25 -6.35
N LEU A 133 -6.96 2.80 -5.19
CA LEU A 133 -7.33 1.47 -4.70
C LEU A 133 -8.82 1.40 -4.44
N ARG A 134 -9.39 2.41 -3.80
CA ARG A 134 -10.82 2.47 -3.54
C ARG A 134 -11.61 2.45 -4.86
N GLY A 135 -11.17 3.20 -5.87
CA GLY A 135 -11.81 3.21 -7.17
C GLY A 135 -11.73 1.86 -7.87
N LEU A 136 -10.58 1.18 -7.78
CA LEU A 136 -10.42 -0.15 -8.32
C LEU A 136 -11.39 -1.13 -7.67
N ILE A 137 -11.54 -1.09 -6.36
CA ILE A 137 -12.44 -1.97 -5.62
C ILE A 137 -13.89 -1.68 -5.99
N ALA A 138 -14.28 -0.41 -5.99
CA ALA A 138 -15.68 -0.02 -6.15
C ALA A 138 -16.16 -0.09 -7.60
N ASN A 139 -15.30 0.25 -8.56
CA ASN A 139 -15.69 0.46 -9.96
C ASN A 139 -14.85 -0.30 -10.98
N GLY A 140 -13.83 -1.03 -10.53
CA GLY A 140 -12.87 -1.64 -11.44
C GLY A 140 -11.91 -0.63 -12.05
N GLU A 141 -11.92 0.61 -11.56
CA GLU A 141 -11.03 1.67 -12.02
C GLU A 141 -9.88 1.79 -11.04
N GLY A 142 -8.72 1.91 -11.42
CA GLY A 142 -7.59 2.15 -10.56
C GLY A 142 -6.65 3.07 -11.28
N ARG A 143 -5.47 2.55 -11.57
CA ARG A 143 -4.51 3.25 -12.38
C ARG A 143 -4.95 3.23 -13.84
N ARG A 144 -4.92 4.39 -14.49
CA ARG A 144 -5.17 4.48 -15.92
C ARG A 144 -3.83 4.44 -16.66
N ASP A 145 -3.84 3.86 -17.84
CA ASP A 145 -2.61 3.69 -18.61
C ASP A 145 -1.90 5.01 -18.87
N ASN A 146 -2.66 6.05 -19.16
CA ASN A 146 -2.09 7.36 -19.45
C ASN A 146 -1.56 8.09 -18.22
N GLU A 147 -1.74 7.53 -17.04
CA GLU A 147 -1.22 8.07 -15.80
C GLU A 147 0.10 7.43 -15.41
N ALA A 148 0.44 6.41 -16.12
CA ALA A 148 1.67 5.67 -15.84
C ALA A 148 2.91 6.51 -16.14
#